data_54b9e0d3d0769165cc065f7eaf53b95d
#
_entry.id   54b9e0d3d0769165cc065f7eaf53b95d
#
_cell.length_a   1.000
_cell.length_b   1.000
_cell.length_c   1.000
_cell.angle_alpha   90.00
_cell.angle_beta   90.00
_cell.angle_gamma   90.00
#
_symmetry.space_group_name_H-M   'P 1'
#
loop_
_entity.id
_entity.type
_entity.pdbx_description
1 polymer ?
#
loop_
_entity_poly.entity_id
_entity_poly.type
_entity_poly.pdbx_seq_one_letter_code
_entity_poly.pdbx_strand_id
1 'polypeptide(L)'
;MITTDDKKVKLVADIALIHNNKVLLCKYKETNKYDHQKGWFIPDDLVKFNEHPSDAARRILNEQMSYITANLSLSFIESFVGNDGSWHLIFHYWQKVDALPEIMPTGEISEYKWFDRFALPEDSEIAHHGWAKYTIEKLFSNLR
;
A
#
# COMPACT_ATOMS: atom_id res chain seq x y z
N MET A 1 -14.15 -21.52 17.65
CA MET A 1 -13.39 -20.26 17.59
C MET A 1 -11.95 -20.57 17.21
N ILE A 2 -11.44 -19.86 16.21
CA ILE A 2 -10.05 -19.97 15.81
C ILE A 2 -9.24 -19.01 16.67
N THR A 3 -8.24 -19.55 17.35
CA THR A 3 -7.31 -18.71 18.10
C THR A 3 -5.98 -18.63 17.36
N THR A 4 -5.28 -17.54 17.52
CA THR A 4 -3.94 -17.35 16.93
C THR A 4 -2.83 -17.79 17.89
N ASP A 5 -3.16 -18.50 18.96
CA ASP A 5 -2.20 -19.07 19.93
C ASP A 5 -1.20 -18.01 20.43
N ASP A 6 -1.72 -16.86 20.84
CA ASP A 6 -0.93 -15.71 21.30
C ASP A 6 0.00 -15.10 20.24
N LYS A 7 -0.06 -15.57 19.01
CA LYS A 7 0.71 -14.98 17.91
C LYS A 7 0.05 -13.69 17.44
N LYS A 8 0.87 -12.71 17.11
CA LYS A 8 0.38 -11.44 16.59
C LYS A 8 -0.09 -11.60 15.16
N VAL A 9 -1.20 -10.95 14.86
CA VAL A 9 -1.73 -10.83 13.49
C VAL A 9 -1.68 -9.37 13.12
N LYS A 10 -1.11 -9.07 11.96
CA LYS A 10 -1.10 -7.73 11.38
C LYS A 10 -2.00 -7.71 10.15
N LEU A 11 -3.04 -6.91 10.21
CA LEU A 11 -3.92 -6.66 9.07
C LEU A 11 -3.51 -5.34 8.45
N VAL A 12 -3.12 -5.39 7.18
CA VAL A 12 -2.61 -4.23 6.45
C VAL A 12 -3.42 -4.05 5.18
N ALA A 13 -3.70 -2.81 4.82
CA ALA A 13 -4.26 -2.48 3.52
C ALA A 13 -3.31 -1.55 2.79
N ASP A 14 -3.20 -1.70 1.48
CA ASP A 14 -2.55 -0.71 0.63
C ASP A 14 -3.45 -0.36 -0.55
N ILE A 15 -3.14 0.72 -1.21
CA ILE A 15 -3.94 1.22 -2.32
C ILE A 15 -3.06 1.80 -3.42
N ALA A 16 -3.11 1.17 -4.59
CA ALA A 16 -2.41 1.64 -5.77
C ALA A 16 -3.34 2.50 -6.63
N LEU A 17 -3.07 3.80 -6.70
CA LEU A 17 -3.69 4.66 -7.69
C LEU A 17 -2.96 4.48 -9.01
N ILE A 18 -3.72 4.25 -10.08
CA ILE A 18 -3.18 3.98 -11.41
C ILE A 18 -3.76 4.97 -12.41
N HIS A 19 -2.87 5.65 -13.13
CA HIS A 19 -3.23 6.46 -14.28
C HIS A 19 -2.43 5.98 -15.48
N ASN A 20 -3.10 5.37 -16.47
CA ASN A 20 -2.46 4.69 -17.59
C ASN A 20 -1.45 3.64 -17.07
N ASN A 21 -0.16 3.82 -17.34
CA ASN A 21 0.89 2.93 -16.85
C ASN A 21 1.62 3.49 -15.62
N LYS A 22 1.08 4.55 -15.00
CA LYS A 22 1.72 5.17 -13.84
C LYS A 22 1.04 4.77 -12.54
N VAL A 23 1.84 4.61 -11.50
CA VAL A 23 1.38 4.27 -10.16
C VAL A 23 1.98 5.25 -9.15
N LEU A 24 1.17 5.62 -8.15
CA LEU A 24 1.58 6.54 -7.10
C LEU A 24 2.33 5.79 -6.01
N LEU A 25 3.55 6.22 -5.72
CA LEU A 25 4.33 5.73 -4.60
C LEU A 25 4.68 6.88 -3.66
N CYS A 26 4.98 6.56 -2.42
CA CYS A 26 5.34 7.54 -1.41
C CYS A 26 6.45 7.05 -0.49
N LYS A 27 7.08 8.00 0.19
CA LYS A 27 8.03 7.77 1.29
C LYS A 27 7.46 8.38 2.56
N TYR A 28 7.70 7.73 3.69
CA TYR A 28 7.23 8.18 4.99
C TYR A 28 8.32 8.89 5.78
N LYS A 29 7.95 9.94 6.51
CA LYS A 29 8.89 10.68 7.38
C LYS A 29 9.31 9.82 8.56
N GLU A 30 8.34 9.14 9.19
CA GLU A 30 8.58 8.29 10.34
C GLU A 30 8.47 6.83 9.91
N THR A 31 9.54 6.06 10.08
CA THR A 31 9.61 4.68 9.61
C THR A 31 9.30 3.64 10.67
N ASN A 32 9.14 4.02 11.94
CA ASN A 32 8.88 3.06 13.03
C ASN A 32 7.63 2.22 12.80
N LYS A 33 6.58 2.84 12.28
CA LYS A 33 5.31 2.19 11.94
C LYS A 33 5.44 1.22 10.77
N TYR A 34 6.48 1.34 9.99
CA TYR A 34 6.71 0.59 8.76
C TYR A 34 7.94 -0.31 8.87
N ASP A 35 8.12 -0.94 10.02
CA ASP A 35 9.22 -1.87 10.32
C ASP A 35 10.61 -1.25 10.09
N HIS A 36 10.73 0.05 10.33
CA HIS A 36 11.94 0.84 10.10
C HIS A 36 12.43 0.82 8.65
N GLN A 37 11.55 0.47 7.71
CA GLN A 37 11.88 0.42 6.30
C GLN A 37 11.87 1.82 5.68
N LYS A 38 12.93 2.13 4.97
CA LYS A 38 13.04 3.35 4.15
C LYS A 38 12.77 3.01 2.70
N GLY A 39 12.46 4.04 1.92
CA GLY A 39 12.26 3.89 0.49
C GLY A 39 10.81 4.03 0.08
N TRP A 40 10.53 3.61 -1.13
CA TRP A 40 9.21 3.79 -1.75
C TRP A 40 8.24 2.71 -1.30
N PHE A 41 7.02 3.15 -1.00
CA PHE A 41 5.88 2.29 -0.64
C PHE A 41 4.71 2.57 -1.56
N ILE A 42 3.88 1.57 -1.80
CA ILE A 42 2.48 1.82 -2.13
C ILE A 42 1.85 2.35 -0.84
N PRO A 43 1.07 3.44 -0.87
CA PRO A 43 0.46 3.96 0.36
C PRO A 43 -0.24 2.86 1.15
N ASP A 44 0.15 2.68 2.40
CA ASP A 44 -0.38 1.61 3.25
C ASP A 44 -0.55 2.04 4.70
N ASP A 45 -1.28 1.25 5.45
CA ASP A 45 -1.44 1.38 6.90
C ASP A 45 -2.10 0.10 7.46
N LEU A 46 -2.09 0.00 8.77
CA LEU A 46 -2.81 -1.05 9.47
C LEU A 46 -4.32 -0.84 9.33
N VAL A 47 -5.05 -1.94 9.19
CA VAL A 47 -6.50 -1.95 9.30
C VAL A 47 -6.85 -1.81 10.78
N LYS A 48 -7.75 -0.89 11.11
CA LYS A 48 -8.18 -0.67 12.49
C LYS A 48 -9.14 -1.75 12.94
N PHE A 49 -9.24 -1.94 14.25
CA PHE A 49 -10.19 -2.90 14.82
C PHE A 49 -11.60 -2.64 14.29
N ASN A 50 -12.24 -3.68 13.79
CA ASN A 50 -13.59 -3.63 13.23
C ASN A 50 -13.77 -2.76 11.99
N GLU A 51 -12.68 -2.36 11.35
CA GLU A 51 -12.71 -1.62 10.09
C GLU A 51 -12.69 -2.61 8.93
N HIS A 52 -13.53 -2.40 7.91
CA HIS A 52 -13.43 -3.19 6.69
C HIS A 52 -12.17 -2.78 5.92
N PRO A 53 -11.40 -3.75 5.36
CA PRO A 53 -10.17 -3.40 4.64
C PRO A 53 -10.34 -2.38 3.52
N SER A 54 -11.47 -2.37 2.82
CA SER A 54 -11.73 -1.36 1.78
C SER A 54 -11.89 0.04 2.37
N ASP A 55 -12.47 0.16 3.56
CA ASP A 55 -12.58 1.44 4.25
C ASP A 55 -11.21 1.91 4.74
N ALA A 56 -10.35 0.96 5.15
CA ALA A 56 -8.96 1.28 5.48
C ALA A 56 -8.24 1.86 4.27
N ALA A 57 -8.40 1.26 3.09
CA ALA A 57 -7.76 1.77 1.86
C ALA A 57 -8.25 3.19 1.52
N ARG A 58 -9.56 3.47 1.66
CA ARG A 58 -10.09 4.83 1.46
C ARG A 58 -9.53 5.82 2.48
N ARG A 59 -9.48 5.40 3.74
CA ARG A 59 -8.92 6.22 4.81
C ARG A 59 -7.46 6.56 4.56
N ILE A 60 -6.68 5.60 4.09
CA ILE A 60 -5.26 5.78 3.77
C ILE A 60 -5.10 6.89 2.73
N LEU A 61 -5.85 6.84 1.63
CA LEU A 61 -5.77 7.88 0.61
C LEU A 61 -6.18 9.25 1.15
N ASN A 62 -7.24 9.30 1.95
CA ASN A 62 -7.69 10.55 2.54
C ASN A 62 -6.67 11.10 3.55
N GLU A 63 -6.21 10.27 4.47
CA GLU A 63 -5.29 10.70 5.53
C GLU A 63 -3.89 11.03 5.01
N GLN A 64 -3.40 10.31 4.02
CA GLN A 64 -2.04 10.46 3.53
C GLN A 64 -1.91 11.41 2.34
N MET A 65 -2.89 11.41 1.46
CA MET A 65 -2.81 12.11 0.17
C MET A 65 -3.91 13.17 -0.02
N SER A 66 -4.79 13.32 0.95
CA SER A 66 -5.96 14.23 0.85
C SER A 66 -6.82 13.93 -0.38
N TYR A 67 -6.92 12.65 -0.74
CA TYR A 67 -7.67 12.18 -1.89
C TYR A 67 -8.85 11.33 -1.42
N ILE A 68 -10.07 11.78 -1.73
CA ILE A 68 -11.30 11.10 -1.35
C ILE A 68 -11.83 10.32 -2.54
N THR A 69 -12.06 9.03 -2.33
CA THR A 69 -12.62 8.17 -3.36
C THR A 69 -13.60 7.15 -2.76
N ALA A 70 -14.58 6.76 -3.58
CA ALA A 70 -15.48 5.65 -3.26
C ALA A 70 -15.18 4.40 -4.10
N ASN A 71 -14.46 4.55 -5.20
CA ASN A 71 -14.32 3.52 -6.23
C ASN A 71 -12.96 2.85 -6.17
N LEU A 72 -12.86 1.76 -5.43
CA LEU A 72 -11.65 0.95 -5.41
C LEU A 72 -12.01 -0.52 -5.45
N SER A 73 -11.07 -1.34 -5.90
CA SER A 73 -11.26 -2.77 -6.07
C SER A 73 -10.16 -3.54 -5.39
N LEU A 74 -10.49 -4.69 -4.82
CA LEU A 74 -9.50 -5.62 -4.28
C LEU A 74 -8.81 -6.33 -5.45
N SER A 75 -7.48 -6.34 -5.45
CA SER A 75 -6.70 -7.10 -6.41
C SER A 75 -6.40 -8.50 -5.89
N PHE A 76 -5.70 -8.58 -4.77
CA PHE A 76 -5.37 -9.86 -4.15
C PHE A 76 -5.05 -9.66 -2.66
N ILE A 77 -4.99 -10.78 -1.94
CA ILE A 77 -4.64 -10.82 -0.53
C ILE A 77 -3.34 -11.63 -0.40
N GLU A 78 -2.36 -11.04 0.27
CA GLU A 78 -1.13 -11.72 0.63
C GLU A 78 -1.21 -12.26 2.05
N SER A 79 -0.64 -13.44 2.28
CA SER A 79 -0.55 -14.05 3.60
C SER A 79 0.86 -14.60 3.79
N PHE A 80 1.54 -14.13 4.83
CA PHE A 80 2.88 -14.62 5.15
C PHE A 80 3.21 -14.35 6.61
N VAL A 81 4.24 -15.04 7.10
CA VAL A 81 4.78 -14.80 8.44
C VAL A 81 6.02 -13.92 8.30
N GLY A 82 6.02 -12.78 8.98
CA GLY A 82 7.14 -11.85 8.97
C GLY A 82 8.32 -12.31 9.84
N ASN A 83 9.42 -11.58 9.77
CA ASN A 83 10.64 -11.90 10.52
C ASN A 83 10.44 -11.84 12.03
N ASP A 84 9.46 -11.08 12.50
CA ASP A 84 9.11 -10.98 13.93
C ASP A 84 8.17 -12.09 14.40
N GLY A 85 7.82 -13.05 13.52
CA GLY A 85 6.90 -14.13 13.82
C GLY A 85 5.43 -13.75 13.71
N SER A 86 5.09 -12.52 13.38
CA SER A 86 3.69 -12.12 13.21
C SER A 86 3.14 -12.58 11.86
N TRP A 87 1.86 -12.92 11.86
CA TRP A 87 1.13 -13.29 10.65
C TRP A 87 0.60 -12.03 9.98
N HIS A 88 1.04 -11.79 8.76
CA HIS A 88 0.60 -10.64 7.97
C HIS A 88 -0.46 -11.07 6.98
N LEU A 89 -1.59 -10.36 6.99
CA LEU A 89 -2.58 -10.41 5.92
C LEU A 89 -2.64 -9.02 5.30
N ILE A 90 -2.32 -8.94 4.01
CA ILE A 90 -2.25 -7.67 3.29
C ILE A 90 -3.29 -7.65 2.20
N PHE A 91 -4.18 -6.68 2.26
CA PHE A 91 -5.26 -6.47 1.31
C PHE A 91 -4.80 -5.43 0.29
N HIS A 92 -4.51 -5.87 -0.93
CA HIS A 92 -4.02 -5.00 -2.01
C HIS A 92 -5.18 -4.48 -2.83
N TYR A 93 -5.46 -3.19 -2.68
CA TYR A 93 -6.49 -2.49 -3.43
C TYR A 93 -5.90 -1.67 -4.56
N TRP A 94 -6.73 -1.32 -5.53
CA TRP A 94 -6.33 -0.48 -6.63
C TRP A 94 -7.50 0.36 -7.12
N GLN A 95 -7.19 1.45 -7.80
CA GLN A 95 -8.15 2.31 -8.47
C GLN A 95 -7.51 2.92 -9.69
N LYS A 96 -8.20 2.83 -10.84
CA LYS A 96 -7.84 3.60 -12.03
C LYS A 96 -8.42 4.99 -11.93
N VAL A 97 -7.62 5.98 -12.30
CA VAL A 97 -8.07 7.36 -12.44
C VAL A 97 -7.85 7.81 -13.88
N ASP A 98 -8.81 8.55 -14.44
CA ASP A 98 -8.77 8.96 -15.85
C ASP A 98 -7.82 10.13 -16.09
N ALA A 99 -7.52 10.89 -15.05
CA ALA A 99 -6.57 11.99 -15.08
C ALA A 99 -5.76 11.95 -13.79
N LEU A 100 -4.54 12.48 -13.82
CA LEU A 100 -3.72 12.59 -12.61
C LEU A 100 -4.46 13.48 -11.60
N PRO A 101 -4.85 12.94 -10.43
CA PRO A 101 -5.52 13.73 -9.42
C PRO A 101 -4.59 14.72 -8.76
N GLU A 102 -5.15 15.77 -8.20
CA GLU A 102 -4.41 16.66 -7.33
C GLU A 102 -4.15 15.94 -6.01
N ILE A 103 -2.88 15.75 -5.70
CA ILE A 103 -2.43 15.09 -4.47
C ILE A 103 -1.91 16.16 -3.51
N MET A 104 -2.43 16.16 -2.29
CA MET A 104 -1.95 17.03 -1.21
C MET A 104 -1.46 16.14 -0.08
N PRO A 105 -0.17 15.75 -0.10
CA PRO A 105 0.35 14.86 0.93
C PRO A 105 0.31 15.52 2.29
N THR A 106 0.01 14.70 3.30
CA THR A 106 -0.07 15.15 4.68
C THR A 106 1.30 15.09 5.36
N GLY A 107 1.36 15.51 6.64
CA GLY A 107 2.62 15.60 7.36
C GLY A 107 3.37 14.29 7.55
N GLU A 108 2.74 13.14 7.37
CA GLU A 108 3.44 11.85 7.49
C GLU A 108 4.19 11.44 6.22
N ILE A 109 3.95 12.13 5.10
CA ILE A 109 4.57 11.83 3.81
C ILE A 109 5.74 12.78 3.58
N SER A 110 6.94 12.24 3.33
CA SER A 110 8.11 13.04 3.01
C SER A 110 8.24 13.33 1.50
N GLU A 111 7.75 12.42 0.68
CA GLU A 111 7.88 12.51 -0.77
C GLU A 111 6.83 11.63 -1.43
N TYR A 112 6.31 12.07 -2.57
CA TYR A 112 5.46 11.21 -3.40
C TYR A 112 5.82 11.41 -4.86
N LYS A 113 5.57 10.39 -5.69
CA LYS A 113 5.85 10.45 -7.11
C LYS A 113 5.02 9.43 -7.88
N TRP A 114 4.62 9.81 -9.08
CA TRP A 114 4.02 8.91 -10.05
C TRP A 114 5.13 8.25 -10.86
N PHE A 115 5.23 6.92 -10.76
CA PHE A 115 6.21 6.14 -11.50
C PHE A 115 5.55 5.39 -12.64
N ASP A 116 6.21 5.39 -13.81
CA ASP A 116 5.83 4.47 -14.89
C ASP A 116 6.13 3.04 -14.44
N ARG A 117 5.19 2.11 -14.69
CA ARG A 117 5.34 0.71 -14.27
C ARG A 117 6.57 0.02 -14.88
N PHE A 118 7.05 0.52 -16.01
CA PHE A 118 8.23 -0.02 -16.68
C PHE A 118 9.52 0.71 -16.29
N ALA A 119 9.44 1.72 -15.45
CA ALA A 119 10.57 2.51 -14.97
C ALA A 119 10.50 2.72 -13.46
N LEU A 120 10.17 1.66 -12.72
CA LEU A 120 10.12 1.68 -11.27
C LEU A 120 11.52 1.85 -10.69
N PRO A 121 11.65 2.37 -9.45
CA PRO A 121 12.93 2.43 -8.78
C PRO A 121 13.57 1.05 -8.64
N GLU A 122 14.88 1.00 -8.44
CA GLU A 122 15.57 -0.25 -8.15
C GLU A 122 15.11 -0.82 -6.82
N ASP A 123 15.22 -2.14 -6.66
CA ASP A 123 14.76 -2.85 -5.46
C ASP A 123 15.36 -2.27 -4.18
N SER A 124 16.61 -1.79 -4.23
CA SER A 124 17.28 -1.16 -3.08
C SER A 124 16.64 0.17 -2.65
N GLU A 125 15.89 0.81 -3.53
CA GLU A 125 15.21 2.08 -3.27
C GLU A 125 13.75 1.88 -2.87
N ILE A 126 13.27 0.65 -2.90
CA ILE A 126 11.91 0.28 -2.53
C ILE A 126 11.96 -0.42 -1.16
N ALA A 127 11.03 -0.05 -0.28
CA ALA A 127 10.93 -0.67 1.04
C ALA A 127 10.71 -2.18 0.93
N HIS A 128 11.17 -2.94 1.92
CA HIS A 128 11.07 -4.40 1.96
C HIS A 128 11.67 -5.08 0.73
N HIS A 129 12.82 -4.60 0.27
CA HIS A 129 13.61 -5.21 -0.82
C HIS A 129 12.84 -5.35 -2.14
N GLY A 130 12.09 -4.32 -2.51
CA GLY A 130 11.39 -4.32 -3.79
C GLY A 130 9.96 -4.83 -3.74
N TRP A 131 9.39 -4.94 -2.57
CA TRP A 131 8.03 -5.49 -2.40
C TRP A 131 6.96 -4.77 -3.22
N ALA A 132 7.00 -3.43 -3.28
CA ALA A 132 6.05 -2.67 -4.08
C ALA A 132 6.12 -3.03 -5.56
N LYS A 133 7.32 -3.28 -6.07
CA LYS A 133 7.51 -3.69 -7.47
C LYS A 133 6.84 -5.03 -7.75
N TYR A 134 7.03 -6.01 -6.90
CA TYR A 134 6.35 -7.29 -7.00
C TYR A 134 4.83 -7.13 -7.00
N THR A 135 4.32 -6.32 -6.07
CA THR A 135 2.89 -6.06 -5.93
C THR A 135 2.32 -5.38 -7.18
N ILE A 136 3.03 -4.38 -7.70
CA ILE A 136 2.63 -3.66 -8.91
C ILE A 136 2.58 -4.59 -10.12
N GLU A 137 3.61 -5.41 -10.30
CA GLU A 137 3.66 -6.36 -11.42
C GLU A 137 2.49 -7.34 -11.36
N LYS A 138 2.21 -7.86 -10.19
CA LYS A 138 1.08 -8.79 -9.99
C LYS A 138 -0.26 -8.10 -10.21
N LEU A 139 -0.41 -6.87 -9.75
CA LEU A 139 -1.60 -6.05 -9.94
C LEU A 139 -1.91 -5.89 -11.44
N PHE A 140 -0.94 -5.42 -12.22
CA PHE A 140 -1.13 -5.21 -13.65
C PHE A 140 -1.38 -6.53 -14.39
N SER A 141 -0.80 -7.62 -13.96
CA SER A 141 -1.08 -8.94 -14.50
C SER A 141 -2.55 -9.34 -14.30
N ASN A 142 -3.13 -9.00 -13.17
CA ASN A 142 -4.51 -9.32 -12.82
C ASN A 142 -5.54 -8.41 -13.49
N LEU A 143 -5.12 -7.28 -14.05
CA LEU A 143 -6.02 -6.31 -14.68
C LEU A 143 -6.38 -6.64 -16.13
N ARG A 144 -5.91 -7.72 -16.65
CA ARG A 144 -6.17 -8.16 -18.04
C ARG A 144 -7.55 -8.77 -18.19
#